data_2411a6637e704149fea85016e0bfab28
#
_entry.id   2411a6637e704149fea85016e0bfab28
#
_cell.length_a   1.000
_cell.length_b   1.000
_cell.length_c   1.000
_cell.angle_alpha   90.00
_cell.angle_beta   90.00
_cell.angle_gamma   90.00
#
_symmetry.space_group_name_H-M   'P 1'
#
loop_
_entity.id
_entity.type
_entity.pdbx_description
1 polymer ?
#
loop_
_entity_poly.entity_id
_entity_poly.type
_entity_poly.pdbx_seq_one_letter_code
_entity_poly.pdbx_strand_id
1 'polypeptide(L)'
;MNTNDSHSHVTAQDVSASRERVTPDTDPPPPLRDSAEIAIAYFLQQLEGESQTGLHDMVLSQVEEPLLKAIMDHTAGNQSRAAHLLGLNRGTLRKKLRRYGLLAGADD
;
A
#
# COMPACT_ATOMS: atom_id res chain seq x y z
N MET A 1 -13.36 18.24 -35.95
CA MET A 1 -13.24 17.87 -35.62
C MET A 1 -12.77 17.37 -35.24
N ASN A 2 -12.59 17.36 -35.02
CA ASN A 2 -12.25 16.86 -34.54
C ASN A 2 -11.83 16.42 -33.91
N THR A 3 -11.66 16.46 -33.66
CA THR A 3 -11.37 16.12 -33.08
C THR A 3 -10.92 15.64 -32.51
N ASN A 4 -10.77 15.63 -32.43
CA ASN A 4 -10.40 15.15 -31.83
C ASN A 4 -10.07 14.83 -31.23
N ASP A 5 -10.00 14.93 -31.22
CA ASP A 5 -9.69 14.60 -30.59
C ASP A 5 -9.40 14.30 -29.97
N SER A 6 -9.29 14.61 -30.08
CA SER A 6 -9.00 14.24 -29.37
C SER A 6 -8.63 13.93 -28.70
N HIS A 7 -8.33 13.91 -28.62
CA HIS A 7 -7.81 13.46 -27.75
C HIS A 7 -7.55 13.23 -27.26
N SER A 8 -7.48 13.86 -27.47
CA SER A 8 -7.11 13.51 -26.83
C SER A 8 -6.84 13.37 -26.46
N HIS A 9 -6.53 13.59 -26.55
CA HIS A 9 -6.03 13.25 -25.91
C HIS A 9 -5.62 12.97 -25.53
N VAL A 10 -5.67 13.84 -25.79
CA VAL A 10 -5.17 13.41 -25.30
C VAL A 10 -4.61 13.09 -25.07
N THR A 11 -4.53 13.44 -25.17
CA THR A 11 -4.01 12.93 -24.76
C THR A 11 -3.35 12.67 -24.41
N ALA A 12 -3.31 13.04 -24.43
CA ALA A 12 -2.76 12.59 -23.88
C ALA A 12 -2.20 12.62 -23.51
N GLN A 13 -1.98 12.81 -23.42
CA GLN A 13 -1.51 12.58 -22.85
C GLN A 13 -1.01 12.35 -22.45
N ASP A 14 -0.91 12.74 -22.49
CA ASP A 14 -0.44 12.37 -21.96
C ASP A 14 0.11 12.00 -21.61
N VAL A 15 0.42 12.20 -21.36
CA VAL A 15 0.79 11.72 -20.90
C VAL A 15 1.59 11.45 -20.53
N SER A 16 1.96 11.51 -20.30
CA SER A 16 2.50 11.25 -19.87
C SER A 16 3.15 11.28 -19.37
N ALA A 17 3.44 11.68 -19.05
CA ALA A 17 3.84 11.76 -18.45
C ALA A 17 3.94 11.79 -17.85
N SER A 18 3.97 11.94 -17.56
CA SER A 18 3.83 12.00 -16.88
C SER A 18 3.75 11.59 -16.39
N ARG A 19 3.79 11.38 -16.13
CA ARG A 19 3.69 11.00 -15.40
C ARG A 19 4.22 10.97 -14.69
N GLU A 20 4.55 11.24 -14.30
CA GLU A 20 5.00 11.35 -13.63
C GLU A 20 4.79 11.75 -12.78
N ARG A 21 4.71 12.09 -12.47
CA ARG A 21 4.48 12.46 -11.46
C ARG A 21 3.30 12.73 -11.05
N VAL A 22 2.84 12.23 -10.47
CA VAL A 22 1.64 12.42 -10.02
C VAL A 22 1.58 13.19 -8.82
N THR A 23 0.83 14.17 -8.68
CA THR A 23 0.69 14.85 -7.44
C THR A 23 -0.47 14.25 -6.77
N PRO A 24 -0.37 14.02 -5.49
CA PRO A 24 -1.42 13.36 -4.77
C PRO A 24 -2.74 14.07 -4.79
N ASP A 25 -2.72 15.41 -4.97
CA ASP A 25 -3.98 16.05 -4.89
C ASP A 25 -4.64 16.17 -6.20
N THR A 26 -4.09 15.74 -7.30
CA THR A 26 -4.80 15.85 -8.54
C THR A 26 -5.64 14.62 -8.77
N ASP A 27 -5.15 13.44 -8.41
CA ASP A 27 -5.87 12.25 -8.68
C ASP A 27 -5.77 11.31 -7.53
N PRO A 28 -6.80 11.15 -6.75
CA PRO A 28 -6.71 10.21 -5.64
C PRO A 28 -6.51 8.79 -6.17
N PRO A 29 -5.82 7.97 -5.43
CA PRO A 29 -5.65 6.58 -5.86
C PRO A 29 -6.98 5.83 -5.77
N PRO A 30 -7.10 4.71 -6.45
CA PRO A 30 -8.30 3.90 -6.31
C PRO A 30 -8.44 3.39 -4.88
N PRO A 31 -9.64 2.99 -4.49
CA PRO A 31 -9.79 2.40 -3.17
C PRO A 31 -8.84 1.24 -2.98
N LEU A 32 -8.32 1.12 -1.77
CA LEU A 32 -7.35 0.08 -1.48
C LEU A 32 -7.87 -1.30 -1.82
N ARG A 33 -9.15 -1.57 -1.53
CA ARG A 33 -9.67 -2.90 -1.79
C ARG A 33 -9.65 -3.23 -3.27
N ASP A 34 -9.83 -2.24 -4.13
CA ASP A 34 -9.79 -2.49 -5.57
C ASP A 34 -8.39 -2.86 -6.03
N SER A 35 -7.40 -2.13 -5.54
CA SER A 35 -6.02 -2.46 -5.85
C SER A 35 -5.64 -3.82 -5.31
N ALA A 36 -6.11 -4.13 -4.11
CA ALA A 36 -5.82 -5.42 -3.50
C ALA A 36 -6.44 -6.56 -4.31
N GLU A 37 -7.66 -6.35 -4.76
CA GLU A 37 -8.34 -7.38 -5.52
C GLU A 37 -7.57 -7.73 -6.79
N ILE A 38 -7.13 -6.71 -7.49
CA ILE A 38 -6.38 -6.92 -8.71
C ILE A 38 -5.06 -7.63 -8.43
N ALA A 39 -4.35 -7.18 -7.41
CA ALA A 39 -3.07 -7.76 -7.08
C ALA A 39 -3.19 -9.20 -6.62
N ILE A 40 -4.23 -9.48 -5.82
CA ILE A 40 -4.42 -10.83 -5.32
C ILE A 40 -4.78 -11.78 -6.46
N ALA A 41 -5.63 -11.32 -7.39
CA ALA A 41 -5.99 -12.15 -8.53
C ALA A 41 -4.77 -12.49 -9.36
N TYR A 42 -3.90 -11.50 -9.56
CA TYR A 42 -2.68 -11.75 -10.31
C TYR A 42 -1.80 -12.75 -9.58
N PHE A 43 -1.66 -12.56 -8.28
CA PHE A 43 -0.84 -13.46 -7.49
C PHE A 43 -1.35 -14.91 -7.55
N LEU A 44 -2.66 -15.07 -7.47
CA LEU A 44 -3.23 -16.42 -7.54
C LEU A 44 -2.98 -17.08 -8.87
N GLN A 45 -2.95 -16.31 -9.94
CA GLN A 45 -2.61 -16.85 -11.24
C GLN A 45 -1.19 -17.38 -11.26
N GLN A 46 -0.30 -16.70 -10.59
CA GLN A 46 1.10 -17.12 -10.56
C GLN A 46 1.28 -18.41 -9.76
N LEU A 47 0.32 -18.72 -8.89
CA LEU A 47 0.43 -19.93 -8.11
C LEU A 47 -0.22 -21.13 -8.76
N GLU A 48 -0.78 -20.96 -9.92
CA GLU A 48 -1.53 -22.02 -10.56
C GLU A 48 -0.69 -23.27 -10.63
N GLY A 49 -1.23 -24.35 -10.18
CA GLY A 49 -0.52 -25.62 -10.19
C GLY A 49 0.36 -25.86 -9.00
N GLU A 50 0.50 -24.91 -8.12
CA GLU A 50 1.33 -25.07 -6.94
C GLU A 50 0.51 -25.22 -5.71
N SER A 51 1.02 -26.01 -4.78
CA SER A 51 0.37 -26.15 -3.53
C SER A 51 0.95 -25.15 -2.57
N GLN A 52 0.16 -24.24 -2.12
CA GLN A 52 0.64 -23.18 -1.30
C GLN A 52 -0.21 -23.03 -0.07
N THR A 53 0.40 -22.86 1.07
CA THR A 53 -0.34 -22.62 2.29
C THR A 53 0.12 -21.28 2.85
N GLY A 54 -0.60 -20.78 3.83
CA GLY A 54 -0.20 -19.55 4.47
C GLY A 54 -0.54 -18.31 3.68
N LEU A 55 -1.43 -18.42 2.72
CA LEU A 55 -1.78 -17.29 1.89
C LEU A 55 -2.38 -16.14 2.69
N HIS A 56 -3.21 -16.46 3.66
CA HIS A 56 -3.84 -15.41 4.45
C HIS A 56 -2.79 -14.52 5.10
N ASP A 57 -1.84 -15.14 5.76
CA ASP A 57 -0.81 -14.39 6.46
C ASP A 57 0.08 -13.63 5.47
N MET A 58 0.40 -14.26 4.36
CA MET A 58 1.26 -13.63 3.39
C MET A 58 0.60 -12.41 2.76
N VAL A 59 -0.67 -12.53 2.39
CA VAL A 59 -1.38 -11.40 1.80
C VAL A 59 -1.55 -10.28 2.81
N LEU A 60 -1.93 -10.61 4.04
CA LEU A 60 -2.12 -9.57 5.04
C LEU A 60 -0.82 -8.85 5.35
N SER A 61 0.31 -9.56 5.33
CA SER A 61 1.57 -8.89 5.60
C SER A 61 1.95 -7.92 4.50
N GLN A 62 1.50 -8.17 3.28
CA GLN A 62 1.77 -7.25 2.18
C GLN A 62 1.12 -5.89 2.37
N VAL A 63 0.04 -5.84 3.14
CA VAL A 63 -0.64 -4.59 3.43
C VAL A 63 -0.19 -4.05 4.78
N GLU A 64 0.03 -4.94 5.73
CA GLU A 64 0.35 -4.51 7.08
C GLU A 64 1.70 -3.80 7.15
N GLU A 65 2.68 -4.31 6.44
CA GLU A 65 3.99 -3.68 6.49
C GLU A 65 3.95 -2.23 6.01
N PRO A 66 3.41 -1.92 4.82
CA PRO A 66 3.35 -0.53 4.39
C PRO A 66 2.47 0.34 5.29
N LEU A 67 1.42 -0.26 5.86
CA LEU A 67 0.58 0.49 6.78
C LEU A 67 1.37 0.91 8.02
N LEU A 68 2.13 -0.01 8.58
CA LEU A 68 2.92 0.31 9.77
C LEU A 68 4.00 1.32 9.46
N LYS A 69 4.64 1.21 8.31
CA LYS A 69 5.63 2.19 7.93
C LYS A 69 5.02 3.57 7.82
N ALA A 70 3.88 3.66 7.15
CA ALA A 70 3.23 4.94 6.95
C ALA A 70 2.78 5.57 8.26
N ILE A 71 2.23 4.75 9.17
CA ILE A 71 1.73 5.30 10.41
C ILE A 71 2.87 5.74 11.32
N MET A 72 4.00 5.05 11.29
CA MET A 72 5.13 5.46 12.09
C MET A 72 5.74 6.75 11.57
N ASP A 73 5.78 6.91 10.25
CA ASP A 73 6.20 8.18 9.67
C ASP A 73 5.24 9.30 10.03
N HIS A 74 3.95 9.03 9.93
CA HIS A 74 2.92 10.01 10.20
C HIS A 74 2.98 10.48 11.66
N THR A 75 3.34 9.61 12.57
CA THR A 75 3.39 9.95 13.98
C THR A 75 4.80 10.28 14.46
N ALA A 76 5.74 10.38 13.54
CA ALA A 76 7.13 10.69 13.86
C ALA A 76 7.69 9.72 14.89
N GLY A 77 7.34 8.46 14.77
CA GLY A 77 7.87 7.44 15.65
C GLY A 77 7.14 7.28 16.96
N ASN A 78 6.04 8.00 17.15
CA ASN A 78 5.33 7.95 18.43
C ASN A 78 4.45 6.70 18.46
N GLN A 79 4.91 5.67 19.15
CA GLN A 79 4.22 4.39 19.17
C GLN A 79 2.86 4.46 19.84
N SER A 80 2.74 5.25 20.90
CA SER A 80 1.45 5.35 21.57
C SER A 80 0.41 5.97 20.65
N ARG A 81 0.79 7.01 19.96
CA ARG A 81 -0.14 7.65 19.04
C ARG A 81 -0.45 6.74 17.86
N ALA A 82 0.56 6.07 17.35
CA ALA A 82 0.36 5.14 16.24
C ALA A 82 -0.60 4.03 16.64
N ALA A 83 -0.42 3.46 17.81
CA ALA A 83 -1.30 2.41 18.28
C ALA A 83 -2.73 2.91 18.41
N HIS A 84 -2.88 4.11 18.93
CA HIS A 84 -4.20 4.69 19.05
C HIS A 84 -4.87 4.84 17.69
N LEU A 85 -4.15 5.39 16.73
CA LEU A 85 -4.71 5.58 15.39
C LEU A 85 -5.05 4.27 14.71
N LEU A 86 -4.26 3.25 14.98
CA LEU A 86 -4.50 1.95 14.37
C LEU A 86 -5.58 1.15 15.09
N GLY A 87 -5.92 1.53 16.30
CA GLY A 87 -6.87 0.76 17.08
C GLY A 87 -6.25 -0.47 17.72
N LEU A 88 -4.95 -0.43 17.96
CA LEU A 88 -4.23 -1.54 18.58
C LEU A 88 -3.70 -1.11 19.93
N ASN A 89 -3.43 -2.05 20.80
CA ASN A 89 -2.72 -1.67 22.00
C ASN A 89 -1.23 -1.60 21.66
N ARG A 90 -0.48 -0.91 22.51
CA ARG A 90 0.91 -0.63 22.22
C ARG A 90 1.75 -1.90 22.12
N GLY A 91 1.46 -2.88 22.97
CA GLY A 91 2.21 -4.13 22.91
C GLY A 91 2.03 -4.86 21.60
N THR A 92 0.81 -4.88 21.11
CA THR A 92 0.53 -5.51 19.82
C THR A 92 1.26 -4.77 18.71
N LEU A 93 1.23 -3.45 18.77
CA LEU A 93 1.94 -2.67 17.76
C LEU A 93 3.43 -2.98 17.79
N ARG A 94 4.04 -3.04 18.96
CA ARG A 94 5.46 -3.32 19.05
C ARG A 94 5.80 -4.69 18.48
N LYS A 95 4.96 -5.69 18.75
CA LYS A 95 5.21 -7.01 18.19
C LYS A 95 5.19 -6.97 16.68
N LYS A 96 4.23 -6.24 16.12
CA LYS A 96 4.14 -6.14 14.67
C LYS A 96 5.33 -5.37 14.09
N LEU A 97 5.72 -4.29 14.74
CA LEU A 97 6.89 -3.54 14.27
C LEU A 97 8.13 -4.41 14.27
N ARG A 98 8.29 -5.23 15.31
CA ARG A 98 9.43 -6.12 15.39
C ARG A 98 9.37 -7.17 14.28
N ARG A 99 8.19 -7.68 14.02
CA ARG A 99 8.02 -8.69 12.98
C ARG A 99 8.52 -8.20 11.63
N TYR A 100 8.30 -6.93 11.31
CA TYR A 100 8.70 -6.39 10.02
C TYR A 100 10.02 -5.63 10.07
N GLY A 101 10.72 -5.69 11.18
CA GLY A 101 12.00 -5.00 11.29
C GLY A 101 11.87 -3.50 11.31
N LEU A 102 10.76 -3.01 11.84
CA LEU A 102 10.51 -1.58 11.84
C LEU A 102 10.73 -0.90 13.18
N LEU A 103 11.17 -1.62 14.18
CA LEU A 103 11.49 -0.98 15.45
C LEU A 103 12.82 -0.27 15.32
N ALA A 104 12.85 0.95 15.79
CA ALA A 104 14.05 1.70 15.70
C ALA A 104 15.03 1.26 16.74
N GLY A 105 16.23 1.10 16.34
CA GLY A 105 17.22 0.77 17.30
C GLY A 105 16.97 -0.53 17.90
N ALA A 106 17.54 -0.72 19.01
CA ALA A 106 17.47 -1.91 19.57
C ALA A 106 16.54 -2.03 20.58
N ASP A 107 15.53 -1.45 20.47
CA ASP A 107 14.83 -1.36 21.40
C ASP A 107 14.12 -2.48 21.77
N ASP A 108 14.20 -3.38 21.61
CA ASP A 108 13.58 -4.32 22.09
C ASP A 108 14.17 -5.17 22.60
#